data_fd6309599840eeacee3c01e31bd5b971
#
_entry.id   fd6309599840eeacee3c01e31bd5b971
#
_cell.length_a   1.000
_cell.length_b   1.000
_cell.length_c   1.000
_cell.angle_alpha   90.00
_cell.angle_beta   90.00
_cell.angle_gamma   90.00
#
_symmetry.space_group_name_H-M   'P 1'
#
loop_
_entity.id
_entity.type
_entity.pdbx_description
1 polymer ?
#
loop_
_entity_poly.entity_id
_entity_poly.type
_entity_poly.pdbx_seq_one_letter_code
_entity_poly.pdbx_strand_id
1 'polypeptide(L)'
;LYGQQAAAMLPAFPEFPVLLMAFVAAVNWLAQVIINAGWSIYHLGVRQGKEMPYGCLLDGFAFLGKLILLNIVMGIFVYLWSLLFLIPGIIAQYRYRFAIYNLCENPQIGILEAINMSKAQTAGFKGTLFVLDLSFLGWSILCWLTLGILNIWIAPYKEQANVGYFQEIKKVKGIGYQPPQDGGEDDEFRPIDPFGPSY
;
A
#
# COMPACT_ATOMS: atom_id res chain seq x y z
N LEU A 1 46.00 -8.31 -29.18
CA LEU A 1 46.76 -7.22 -28.53
C LEU A 1 45.95 -5.94 -28.36
N TYR A 2 45.10 -5.54 -29.37
CA TYR A 2 44.29 -4.32 -29.30
C TYR A 2 43.11 -4.40 -28.32
N GLY A 3 42.56 -5.56 -28.03
CA GLY A 3 41.43 -5.74 -27.11
C GLY A 3 41.82 -5.56 -25.62
N GLN A 4 43.04 -5.89 -25.25
CA GLN A 4 43.50 -5.72 -23.84
C GLN A 4 43.86 -4.26 -23.52
N GLN A 5 44.32 -3.49 -24.49
CA GLN A 5 44.60 -2.06 -24.30
C GLN A 5 43.32 -1.21 -24.23
N ALA A 6 42.27 -1.60 -24.93
CA ALA A 6 40.95 -0.91 -24.85
C ALA A 6 40.29 -1.16 -23.50
N ALA A 7 40.45 -2.32 -22.87
CA ALA A 7 39.92 -2.62 -21.55
C ALA A 7 40.59 -1.82 -20.42
N ALA A 8 41.88 -1.47 -20.61
CA ALA A 8 42.66 -0.68 -19.64
C ALA A 8 42.34 0.83 -19.68
N MET A 9 41.62 1.31 -20.70
CA MET A 9 41.20 2.71 -20.85
C MET A 9 39.81 2.99 -20.29
N LEU A 10 39.04 1.96 -19.88
CA LEU A 10 37.77 2.19 -19.21
C LEU A 10 38.07 2.69 -17.78
N PRO A 11 37.45 3.83 -17.38
CA PRO A 11 37.60 4.29 -16.01
C PRO A 11 37.14 3.16 -15.09
N ALA A 12 37.99 2.74 -14.15
CA ALA A 12 37.59 1.81 -13.10
C ALA A 12 36.47 2.47 -12.30
N PHE A 13 35.26 2.00 -12.48
CA PHE A 13 34.15 2.45 -11.63
C PHE A 13 34.52 2.11 -10.18
N PRO A 14 34.38 3.07 -9.25
CA PRO A 14 34.66 2.81 -7.86
C PRO A 14 33.88 1.58 -7.40
N GLU A 15 34.56 0.54 -6.95
CA GLU A 15 33.91 -0.64 -6.35
C GLU A 15 33.27 -0.16 -5.03
N PHE A 16 31.98 0.16 -5.08
CA PHE A 16 31.25 0.47 -3.87
C PHE A 16 31.21 -0.77 -2.98
N PRO A 17 31.65 -0.68 -1.72
CA PRO A 17 31.64 -1.83 -0.83
C PRO A 17 30.19 -2.36 -0.71
N VAL A 18 30.01 -3.62 -1.04
CA VAL A 18 28.68 -4.29 -1.04
C VAL A 18 27.95 -4.08 0.29
N LEU A 19 28.68 -4.06 1.40
CA LEU A 19 28.14 -3.79 2.73
C LEU A 19 27.54 -2.38 2.86
N LEU A 20 28.20 -1.36 2.27
CA LEU A 20 27.66 0.00 2.29
C LEU A 20 26.39 0.09 1.45
N MET A 21 26.37 -0.53 0.27
CA MET A 21 25.16 -0.57 -0.57
C MET A 21 24.02 -1.31 0.13
N ALA A 22 24.29 -2.44 0.78
CA ALA A 22 23.30 -3.18 1.57
C ALA A 22 22.78 -2.35 2.75
N PHE A 23 23.65 -1.64 3.45
CA PHE A 23 23.26 -0.75 4.54
C PHE A 23 22.34 0.39 4.06
N VAL A 24 22.75 1.10 2.98
CA VAL A 24 21.93 2.17 2.38
C VAL A 24 20.58 1.63 1.90
N ALA A 25 20.56 0.45 1.28
CA ALA A 25 19.32 -0.19 0.84
C ALA A 25 18.40 -0.53 2.03
N ALA A 26 18.97 -1.05 3.13
CA ALA A 26 18.20 -1.36 4.34
C ALA A 26 17.61 -0.10 4.99
N VAL A 27 18.40 0.97 5.11
CA VAL A 27 17.93 2.26 5.65
C VAL A 27 16.84 2.84 4.77
N ASN A 28 17.03 2.81 3.45
CA ASN A 28 16.01 3.28 2.50
C ASN A 28 14.71 2.47 2.62
N TRP A 29 14.80 1.14 2.70
CA TRP A 29 13.65 0.27 2.87
C TRP A 29 12.90 0.57 4.17
N LEU A 30 13.61 0.74 5.30
CA LEU A 30 13.00 1.12 6.58
C LEU A 30 12.28 2.47 6.49
N ALA A 31 12.92 3.47 5.89
CA ALA A 31 12.31 4.78 5.67
C ALA A 31 11.01 4.66 4.84
N GLN A 32 11.01 3.87 3.79
CA GLN A 32 9.83 3.62 2.97
C GLN A 32 8.69 2.98 3.77
N VAL A 33 8.97 2.00 4.62
CA VAL A 33 7.97 1.34 5.47
C VAL A 33 7.30 2.35 6.40
N ILE A 34 8.08 3.22 7.04
CA ILE A 34 7.59 4.23 7.98
C ILE A 34 6.74 5.28 7.26
N ILE A 35 7.27 5.82 6.16
CA ILE A 35 6.58 6.86 5.37
C ILE A 35 5.26 6.32 4.81
N ASN A 36 5.24 5.10 4.28
CA ASN A 36 4.02 4.48 3.76
C ASN A 36 2.96 4.28 4.85
N ALA A 37 3.36 3.87 6.05
CA ALA A 37 2.44 3.74 7.18
C ALA A 37 1.89 5.10 7.62
N GLY A 38 2.76 6.09 7.79
CA GLY A 38 2.35 7.46 8.14
C GLY A 38 1.42 8.06 7.08
N TRP A 39 1.71 7.84 5.82
CA TRP A 39 0.85 8.24 4.71
C TRP A 39 -0.54 7.61 4.79
N SER A 40 -0.60 6.31 5.08
CA SER A 40 -1.86 5.58 5.26
C SER A 40 -2.65 6.12 6.46
N ILE A 41 -1.98 6.39 7.60
CA ILE A 41 -2.60 6.99 8.79
C ILE A 41 -3.19 8.36 8.47
N TYR A 42 -2.43 9.21 7.78
CA TYR A 42 -2.89 10.54 7.37
C TYR A 42 -4.16 10.45 6.52
N HIS A 43 -4.17 9.63 5.48
CA HIS A 43 -5.31 9.50 4.59
C HIS A 43 -6.53 8.84 5.25
N LEU A 44 -6.32 7.89 6.16
CA LEU A 44 -7.39 7.31 6.99
C LEU A 44 -8.02 8.37 7.89
N GLY A 45 -7.20 9.20 8.55
CA GLY A 45 -7.67 10.28 9.42
C GLY A 45 -8.46 11.35 8.67
N VAL A 46 -7.94 11.81 7.53
CA VAL A 46 -8.63 12.79 6.67
C VAL A 46 -10.00 12.27 6.22
N ARG A 47 -10.12 11.01 5.87
CA ARG A 47 -11.41 10.41 5.50
C ARG A 47 -12.39 10.25 6.66
N GLN A 48 -11.89 10.17 7.87
CA GLN A 48 -12.71 10.16 9.09
C GLN A 48 -13.11 11.57 9.55
N GLY A 49 -12.80 12.62 8.75
CA GLY A 49 -13.09 14.00 9.09
C GLY A 49 -12.21 14.58 10.18
N LYS A 50 -11.09 13.93 10.53
CA LYS A 50 -10.15 14.41 11.55
C LYS A 50 -9.16 15.38 10.93
N GLU A 51 -8.89 16.49 11.61
CA GLU A 51 -7.77 17.34 11.27
C GLU A 51 -6.45 16.62 11.64
N MET A 52 -5.68 16.25 10.64
CA MET A 52 -4.44 15.48 10.80
C MET A 52 -3.23 16.42 10.65
N PRO A 53 -2.47 16.68 11.74
CA PRO A 53 -1.22 17.41 11.63
C PRO A 53 -0.18 16.58 10.84
N TYR A 54 0.70 17.25 10.10
CA TYR A 54 1.75 16.54 9.33
C TYR A 54 2.67 15.68 10.21
N GLY A 55 2.72 15.92 11.52
CA GLY A 55 3.46 15.09 12.47
C GLY A 55 2.99 13.63 12.52
N CYS A 56 1.73 13.35 12.15
CA CYS A 56 1.21 11.98 12.13
C CYS A 56 1.91 11.06 11.11
N LEU A 57 2.67 11.63 10.15
CA LEU A 57 3.52 10.85 9.25
C LEU A 57 4.60 10.05 10.00
N LEU A 58 4.95 10.49 11.20
CA LEU A 58 5.91 9.80 12.07
C LEU A 58 5.25 8.84 13.09
N ASP A 59 3.92 8.83 13.20
CA ASP A 59 3.22 7.95 14.15
C ASP A 59 3.44 6.46 13.83
N GLY A 60 3.85 6.13 12.62
CA GLY A 60 4.31 4.80 12.24
C GLY A 60 5.46 4.27 13.11
N PHE A 61 6.26 5.15 13.74
CA PHE A 61 7.31 4.73 14.69
C PHE A 61 6.75 4.04 15.94
N ALA A 62 5.56 4.40 16.39
CA ALA A 62 4.96 3.84 17.60
C ALA A 62 4.75 2.32 17.54
N PHE A 63 4.55 1.78 16.32
CA PHE A 63 4.36 0.34 16.09
C PHE A 63 5.25 -0.21 14.97
N LEU A 64 6.44 0.40 14.80
CA LEU A 64 7.41 0.07 13.76
C LEU A 64 7.73 -1.42 13.68
N GLY A 65 7.91 -2.09 14.82
CA GLY A 65 8.20 -3.53 14.84
C GLY A 65 7.09 -4.37 14.19
N LYS A 66 5.82 -4.01 14.42
CA LYS A 66 4.69 -4.68 13.78
C LYS A 66 4.62 -4.38 12.29
N LEU A 67 4.93 -3.14 11.87
CA LEU A 67 4.97 -2.76 10.45
C LEU A 67 6.05 -3.53 9.69
N ILE A 68 7.25 -3.60 10.24
CA ILE A 68 8.36 -4.35 9.64
C ILE A 68 7.97 -5.82 9.50
N LEU A 69 7.50 -6.43 10.59
CA LEU A 69 7.13 -7.85 10.59
C LEU A 69 5.96 -8.13 9.63
N LEU A 70 4.96 -7.25 9.58
CA LEU A 70 3.86 -7.34 8.61
C LEU A 70 4.37 -7.32 7.16
N ASN A 71 5.23 -6.37 6.83
CA ASN A 71 5.80 -6.26 5.48
C ASN A 71 6.63 -7.49 5.10
N ILE A 72 7.44 -8.02 6.03
CA ILE A 72 8.23 -9.24 5.81
C ILE A 72 7.30 -10.44 5.57
N VAL A 73 6.31 -10.66 6.42
CA VAL A 73 5.37 -11.79 6.31
C VAL A 73 4.57 -11.71 5.01
N MET A 74 4.06 -10.52 4.68
CA MET A 74 3.35 -10.31 3.41
C MET A 74 4.28 -10.54 2.21
N GLY A 75 5.51 -10.03 2.27
CA GLY A 75 6.51 -10.21 1.22
C GLY A 75 6.84 -11.69 0.99
N ILE A 76 7.03 -12.46 2.05
CA ILE A 76 7.26 -13.91 1.98
C ILE A 76 6.06 -14.60 1.31
N PHE A 77 4.83 -14.30 1.72
CA PHE A 77 3.65 -14.90 1.12
C PHE A 77 3.49 -14.55 -0.35
N VAL A 78 3.68 -13.28 -0.71
CA VAL A 78 3.63 -12.85 -2.12
C VAL A 78 4.73 -13.53 -2.93
N TYR A 79 5.95 -13.60 -2.41
CA TYR A 79 7.09 -14.26 -3.06
C TYR A 79 6.84 -15.76 -3.30
N LEU A 80 6.36 -16.49 -2.27
CA LEU A 80 6.01 -17.91 -2.41
C LEU A 80 4.95 -18.14 -3.51
N TRP A 81 3.89 -17.31 -3.53
CA TRP A 81 2.86 -17.39 -4.55
C TRP A 81 3.37 -17.01 -5.93
N SER A 82 4.27 -16.03 -6.03
CA SER A 82 4.89 -15.60 -7.29
C SER A 82 5.85 -16.66 -7.86
N LEU A 83 6.50 -17.42 -6.97
CA LEU A 83 7.38 -18.52 -7.37
C LEU A 83 6.59 -19.67 -8.02
N LEU A 84 5.34 -19.88 -7.56
CA LEU A 84 4.49 -20.94 -8.12
C LEU A 84 3.97 -20.56 -9.52
N PHE A 85 3.47 -19.32 -9.67
CA PHE A 85 3.05 -18.71 -10.95
C PHE A 85 2.86 -17.20 -10.76
N LEU A 86 3.10 -16.42 -11.82
CA LEU A 86 2.93 -14.97 -11.79
C LEU A 86 1.49 -14.54 -11.43
N ILE A 87 0.48 -15.25 -11.96
CA ILE A 87 -0.94 -14.93 -11.73
C ILE A 87 -1.33 -15.07 -10.24
N PRO A 88 -1.05 -16.19 -9.52
CA PRO A 88 -1.34 -16.27 -8.09
C PRO A 88 -0.58 -15.25 -7.26
N GLY A 89 0.63 -14.82 -7.67
CA GLY A 89 1.37 -13.74 -7.01
C GLY A 89 0.62 -12.41 -7.06
N ILE A 90 0.07 -12.04 -8.20
CA ILE A 90 -0.78 -10.85 -8.38
C ILE A 90 -2.04 -10.96 -7.50
N ILE A 91 -2.71 -12.11 -7.51
CA ILE A 91 -3.90 -12.35 -6.67
C ILE A 91 -3.55 -12.22 -5.17
N ALA A 92 -2.36 -12.67 -4.75
CA ALA A 92 -1.90 -12.57 -3.38
C ALA A 92 -1.67 -11.10 -2.96
N GLN A 93 -1.13 -10.26 -3.84
CA GLN A 93 -0.99 -8.82 -3.58
C GLN A 93 -2.34 -8.16 -3.29
N TYR A 94 -3.38 -8.46 -4.08
CA TYR A 94 -4.72 -7.94 -3.81
C TYR A 94 -5.31 -8.48 -2.50
N ARG A 95 -5.02 -9.72 -2.12
CA ARG A 95 -5.48 -10.31 -0.84
C ARG A 95 -4.90 -9.61 0.39
N TYR A 96 -3.68 -9.11 0.31
CA TYR A 96 -2.96 -8.51 1.44
C TYR A 96 -2.97 -6.98 1.42
N ARG A 97 -3.60 -6.37 0.39
CA ARG A 97 -3.56 -4.92 0.15
C ARG A 97 -4.00 -4.09 1.35
N PHE A 98 -5.01 -4.53 2.08
CA PHE A 98 -5.59 -3.80 3.21
C PHE A 98 -4.99 -4.16 4.57
N ALA A 99 -4.03 -5.07 4.63
CA ALA A 99 -3.43 -5.49 5.90
C ALA A 99 -2.73 -4.32 6.63
N ILE A 100 -2.06 -3.45 5.88
CA ILE A 100 -1.41 -2.25 6.43
C ILE A 100 -2.46 -1.29 6.99
N TYR A 101 -3.56 -1.05 6.26
CA TYR A 101 -4.63 -0.16 6.73
C TYR A 101 -5.30 -0.68 8.01
N ASN A 102 -5.57 -1.99 8.10
CA ASN A 102 -6.11 -2.62 9.30
C ASN A 102 -5.17 -2.44 10.49
N LEU A 103 -3.86 -2.61 10.30
CA LEU A 103 -2.87 -2.41 11.35
C LEU A 103 -2.71 -0.93 11.72
N CYS A 104 -2.80 -0.01 10.76
CA CYS A 104 -2.73 1.43 11.02
C CYS A 104 -3.96 1.93 11.80
N GLU A 105 -5.14 1.38 11.51
CA GLU A 105 -6.37 1.72 12.27
C GLU A 105 -6.36 1.16 13.68
N ASN A 106 -5.84 -0.04 13.86
CA ASN A 106 -5.77 -0.70 15.15
C ASN A 106 -4.40 -1.38 15.36
N PRO A 107 -3.41 -0.65 15.91
CA PRO A 107 -2.07 -1.20 16.14
C PRO A 107 -2.02 -2.34 17.18
N GLN A 108 -3.12 -2.58 17.92
CA GLN A 108 -3.18 -3.63 18.93
C GLN A 108 -3.42 -5.02 18.35
N ILE A 109 -4.00 -5.11 17.14
CA ILE A 109 -4.25 -6.41 16.50
C ILE A 109 -2.95 -7.15 16.16
N GLY A 110 -3.05 -8.47 16.09
CA GLY A 110 -1.96 -9.33 15.64
C GLY A 110 -1.69 -9.20 14.14
N ILE A 111 -0.45 -9.44 13.72
CA ILE A 111 -0.05 -9.35 12.31
C ILE A 111 -0.83 -10.33 11.43
N LEU A 112 -0.95 -11.58 11.88
CA LEU A 112 -1.73 -12.61 11.16
C LEU A 112 -3.23 -12.26 11.15
N GLU A 113 -3.72 -11.61 12.19
CA GLU A 113 -5.09 -11.10 12.24
C GLU A 113 -5.32 -10.01 11.22
N ALA A 114 -4.44 -9.00 11.13
CA ALA A 114 -4.50 -7.96 10.10
C ALA A 114 -4.51 -8.54 8.67
N ILE A 115 -3.68 -9.56 8.43
CA ILE A 115 -3.63 -10.29 7.16
C ILE A 115 -4.94 -11.05 6.90
N ASN A 116 -5.48 -11.74 7.91
CA ASN A 116 -6.72 -12.51 7.76
C ASN A 116 -7.94 -11.59 7.55
N MET A 117 -7.99 -10.45 8.26
CA MET A 117 -8.99 -9.40 8.00
C MET A 117 -8.91 -8.91 6.56
N SER A 118 -7.71 -8.59 6.05
CA SER A 118 -7.51 -8.16 4.67
C SER A 118 -7.99 -9.23 3.66
N LYS A 119 -7.69 -10.51 3.90
CA LYS A 119 -8.20 -11.62 3.06
C LYS A 119 -9.72 -11.67 3.03
N ALA A 120 -10.36 -11.53 4.19
CA ALA A 120 -11.81 -11.58 4.31
C ALA A 120 -12.47 -10.35 3.65
N GLN A 121 -11.89 -9.15 3.85
CA GLN A 121 -12.34 -7.91 3.22
C GLN A 121 -12.26 -7.98 1.69
N THR A 122 -11.13 -8.41 1.13
CA THR A 122 -10.90 -8.45 -0.33
C THR A 122 -11.56 -9.63 -1.04
N ALA A 123 -12.12 -10.61 -0.30
CA ALA A 123 -12.83 -11.73 -0.91
C ALA A 123 -14.09 -11.24 -1.67
N GLY A 124 -14.16 -11.54 -2.97
CA GLY A 124 -15.22 -11.07 -3.87
C GLY A 124 -14.94 -9.73 -4.55
N PHE A 125 -14.04 -8.89 -4.03
CA PHE A 125 -13.75 -7.54 -4.55
C PHE A 125 -12.43 -7.41 -5.31
N LYS A 126 -11.69 -8.51 -5.52
CA LYS A 126 -10.39 -8.49 -6.21
C LYS A 126 -10.48 -7.96 -7.65
N GLY A 127 -11.55 -8.32 -8.38
CA GLY A 127 -11.80 -7.84 -9.72
C GLY A 127 -12.02 -6.32 -9.75
N THR A 128 -12.78 -5.80 -8.81
CA THR A 128 -13.07 -4.36 -8.69
C THR A 128 -11.81 -3.59 -8.32
N LEU A 129 -10.97 -4.12 -7.41
CA LEU A 129 -9.67 -3.54 -7.09
C LEU A 129 -8.72 -3.56 -8.29
N PHE A 130 -8.76 -4.61 -9.10
CA PHE A 130 -8.01 -4.68 -10.36
C PHE A 130 -8.46 -3.62 -11.36
N VAL A 131 -9.77 -3.44 -11.52
CA VAL A 131 -10.34 -2.38 -12.39
C VAL A 131 -9.96 -0.98 -11.86
N LEU A 132 -9.93 -0.78 -10.54
CA LEU A 132 -9.45 0.47 -9.94
C LEU A 132 -8.00 0.74 -10.34
N ASP A 133 -7.12 -0.25 -10.22
CA ASP A 133 -5.71 -0.10 -10.62
C ASP A 133 -5.58 0.11 -12.14
N LEU A 134 -6.41 -0.56 -12.94
CA LEU A 134 -6.43 -0.38 -14.38
C LEU A 134 -6.84 1.05 -14.78
N SER A 135 -7.76 1.67 -14.04
CA SER A 135 -8.14 3.07 -14.26
C SER A 135 -6.99 4.05 -14.01
N PHE A 136 -6.06 3.68 -13.11
CA PHE A 136 -4.84 4.45 -12.87
C PHE A 136 -3.68 4.12 -13.81
N LEU A 137 -3.81 3.10 -14.68
CA LEU A 137 -2.74 2.68 -15.57
C LEU A 137 -2.33 3.80 -16.54
N GLY A 138 -3.30 4.50 -17.12
CA GLY A 138 -3.05 5.64 -18.00
C GLY A 138 -2.24 6.75 -17.31
N TRP A 139 -2.62 7.07 -16.06
CA TRP A 139 -1.90 8.03 -15.24
C TRP A 139 -0.49 7.55 -14.88
N SER A 140 -0.31 6.25 -14.64
CA SER A 140 1.01 5.66 -14.36
C SER A 140 1.95 5.75 -15.57
N ILE A 141 1.44 5.55 -16.78
CA ILE A 141 2.19 5.74 -18.02
C ILE A 141 2.59 7.21 -18.18
N LEU A 142 1.67 8.14 -17.90
CA LEU A 142 1.94 9.57 -17.98
C LEU A 142 2.96 10.02 -16.92
N CYS A 143 2.92 9.45 -15.72
CA CYS A 143 3.94 9.65 -14.68
C CYS A 143 5.32 9.18 -15.16
N TRP A 144 5.40 8.03 -15.82
CA TRP A 144 6.64 7.52 -16.36
C TRP A 144 7.20 8.45 -17.47
N LEU A 145 6.31 8.95 -18.35
CA LEU A 145 6.69 9.89 -19.43
C LEU A 145 7.22 11.23 -18.90
N THR A 146 6.71 11.69 -17.76
CA THR A 146 7.11 12.93 -17.08
C THR A 146 8.24 12.74 -16.07
N LEU A 147 9.00 11.64 -16.14
CA LEU A 147 10.08 11.28 -15.22
C LEU A 147 9.63 11.29 -13.74
N GLY A 148 8.34 11.00 -13.47
CA GLY A 148 7.79 10.91 -12.14
C GLY A 148 7.30 12.24 -11.52
N ILE A 149 7.50 13.39 -12.18
CA ILE A 149 7.07 14.68 -11.66
C ILE A 149 5.56 14.70 -11.39
N LEU A 150 4.77 14.13 -12.30
CA LEU A 150 3.31 14.05 -12.17
C LEU A 150 2.86 13.20 -10.97
N ASN A 151 3.70 12.29 -10.49
CA ASN A 151 3.38 11.42 -9.37
C ASN A 151 3.14 12.18 -8.07
N ILE A 152 3.72 13.39 -7.90
CA ILE A 152 3.52 14.23 -6.72
C ILE A 152 2.02 14.56 -6.53
N TRP A 153 1.29 14.81 -7.63
CA TRP A 153 -0.14 15.09 -7.60
C TRP A 153 -1.01 13.83 -7.63
N ILE A 154 -0.59 12.80 -8.37
CA ILE A 154 -1.40 11.59 -8.55
C ILE A 154 -1.31 10.65 -7.35
N ALA A 155 -0.18 10.59 -6.66
CA ALA A 155 0.00 9.71 -5.50
C ALA A 155 -1.04 9.94 -4.39
N PRO A 156 -1.29 11.19 -3.91
CA PRO A 156 -2.30 11.41 -2.88
C PRO A 156 -3.71 11.09 -3.37
N TYR A 157 -4.02 11.35 -4.64
CA TYR A 157 -5.33 11.01 -5.22
C TYR A 157 -5.55 9.50 -5.28
N LYS A 158 -4.54 8.75 -5.73
CA LYS A 158 -4.59 7.28 -5.78
C LYS A 158 -4.74 6.68 -4.39
N GLU A 159 -4.03 7.21 -3.41
CA GLU A 159 -4.12 6.74 -2.02
C GLU A 159 -5.52 7.02 -1.43
N GLN A 160 -6.07 8.20 -1.66
CA GLN A 160 -7.45 8.53 -1.23
C GLN A 160 -8.48 7.59 -1.86
N ALA A 161 -8.32 7.23 -3.13
CA ALA A 161 -9.18 6.25 -3.79
C ALA A 161 -9.07 4.86 -3.13
N ASN A 162 -7.85 4.42 -2.81
CA ASN A 162 -7.61 3.14 -2.14
C ASN A 162 -8.22 3.09 -0.73
N VAL A 163 -8.01 4.15 0.06
CA VAL A 163 -8.57 4.27 1.41
C VAL A 163 -10.10 4.34 1.34
N GLY A 164 -10.65 5.04 0.34
CA GLY A 164 -12.09 5.06 0.11
C GLY A 164 -12.67 3.67 -0.14
N TYR A 165 -12.04 2.94 -1.03
CA TYR A 165 -12.42 1.57 -1.32
C TYR A 165 -12.32 0.66 -0.10
N PHE A 166 -11.26 0.81 0.70
CA PHE A 166 -11.09 0.09 1.95
C PHE A 166 -12.26 0.34 2.92
N GLN A 167 -12.65 1.61 3.10
CA GLN A 167 -13.75 1.97 4.00
C GLN A 167 -15.09 1.44 3.50
N GLU A 168 -15.38 1.54 2.20
CA GLU A 168 -16.62 0.99 1.62
C GLU A 168 -16.69 -0.53 1.76
N ILE A 169 -15.60 -1.24 1.49
CA ILE A 169 -15.57 -2.69 1.68
C ILE A 169 -15.76 -3.07 3.17
N LYS A 170 -15.20 -2.29 4.10
CA LYS A 170 -15.45 -2.48 5.54
C LYS A 170 -16.92 -2.35 5.89
N LYS A 171 -17.59 -1.31 5.38
CA LYS A 171 -19.02 -1.12 5.59
C LYS A 171 -19.83 -2.31 5.06
N VAL A 172 -19.58 -2.69 3.80
CA VAL A 172 -20.30 -3.79 3.13
C VAL A 172 -20.09 -5.14 3.83
N LYS A 173 -18.88 -5.40 4.32
CA LYS A 173 -18.52 -6.68 4.94
C LYS A 173 -18.76 -6.72 6.45
N GLY A 174 -18.90 -5.58 7.10
CA GLY A 174 -18.96 -5.48 8.57
C GLY A 174 -17.67 -5.92 9.29
N ILE A 175 -16.55 -6.03 8.56
CA ILE A 175 -15.27 -6.50 9.10
C ILE A 175 -14.41 -5.29 9.43
N GLY A 176 -14.17 -5.05 10.74
CA GLY A 176 -13.38 -3.93 11.22
C GLY A 176 -14.08 -2.57 11.08
N TYR A 177 -15.37 -2.52 10.75
CA TYR A 177 -16.13 -1.29 10.69
C TYR A 177 -16.40 -0.76 12.11
N GLN A 178 -15.99 0.48 12.34
CA GLN A 178 -16.47 1.27 13.48
C GLN A 178 -17.33 2.38 12.89
N PRO A 179 -18.61 2.49 13.28
CA PRO A 179 -19.43 3.60 12.85
C PRO A 179 -18.79 4.92 13.30
N PRO A 180 -18.99 6.04 12.57
CA PRO A 180 -18.55 7.36 13.02
C PRO A 180 -19.09 7.62 14.43
N GLN A 181 -18.25 8.12 15.34
CA GLN A 181 -18.64 8.43 16.72
C GLN A 181 -19.44 9.73 16.84
N ASP A 182 -19.71 10.39 15.73
CA ASP A 182 -20.60 11.54 15.70
C ASP A 182 -22.05 11.07 15.63
N GLY A 183 -22.81 11.35 16.70
CA GLY A 183 -24.23 11.06 16.85
C GLY A 183 -25.11 11.86 15.89
N GLY A 184 -24.95 11.64 14.58
CA GLY A 184 -25.89 12.01 13.54
C GLY A 184 -26.75 10.80 13.22
N GLU A 185 -27.94 10.72 13.78
CA GLU A 185 -29.03 9.95 13.24
C GLU A 185 -29.16 10.33 11.77
N ASP A 186 -29.29 9.37 10.85
CA ASP A 186 -29.75 9.47 9.45
C ASP A 186 -28.79 8.98 8.35
N ASP A 187 -27.86 8.05 8.61
CA ASP A 187 -27.31 7.27 7.51
C ASP A 187 -27.87 5.83 7.57
N GLU A 188 -29.13 5.68 7.15
CA GLU A 188 -29.70 4.39 6.81
C GLU A 188 -28.83 3.76 5.72
N PHE A 189 -28.06 2.75 6.12
CA PHE A 189 -27.19 1.98 5.23
C PHE A 189 -27.99 1.42 4.06
N ARG A 190 -27.88 2.03 2.90
CA ARG A 190 -28.28 1.41 1.63
C ARG A 190 -27.10 0.63 1.07
N PRO A 191 -27.21 -0.70 0.95
CA PRO A 191 -26.22 -1.47 0.22
C PRO A 191 -26.10 -0.90 -1.20
N ILE A 192 -24.91 -0.47 -1.59
CA ILE A 192 -24.66 -0.07 -2.97
C ILE A 192 -24.75 -1.35 -3.80
N ASP A 193 -25.82 -1.48 -4.59
CA ASP A 193 -25.89 -2.48 -5.63
C ASP A 193 -24.93 -2.06 -6.75
N PRO A 194 -23.79 -2.75 -6.92
CA PRO A 194 -22.80 -2.38 -7.93
C PRO A 194 -23.32 -2.58 -9.37
N PHE A 195 -24.52 -3.13 -9.54
CA PHE A 195 -25.18 -3.39 -10.81
C PHE A 195 -26.58 -2.77 -10.91
N GLY A 196 -26.97 -1.94 -9.92
CA GLY A 196 -28.23 -1.21 -9.96
C GLY A 196 -28.22 -0.13 -11.05
N PRO A 197 -29.42 0.22 -11.61
CA PRO A 197 -29.50 1.23 -12.65
C PRO A 197 -28.99 2.58 -12.12
N SER A 198 -28.01 3.15 -12.82
CA SER A 198 -27.52 4.51 -12.61
C SER A 198 -28.63 5.49 -12.97
N TYR A 199 -29.14 6.18 -11.96
CA TYR A 199 -29.98 7.36 -12.15
C TYR A 199 -29.12 8.59 -12.34
#